data_a0c58695af6a1037538d60eac9c7210e
#
_entry.id   a0c58695af6a1037538d60eac9c7210e
#
_cell.length_a   1.000
_cell.length_b   1.000
_cell.length_c   1.000
_cell.angle_alpha   90.00
_cell.angle_beta   90.00
_cell.angle_gamma   90.00
#
_symmetry.space_group_name_H-M   'P 1'
#
loop_
_entity.id
_entity.type
_entity.pdbx_description
1 polymer ?
#
loop_
_entity_poly.entity_id
_entity_poly.type
_entity_poly.pdbx_seq_one_letter_code
_entity_poly.pdbx_strand_id
1 'polypeptide(L)'
;MSSGEMRIQRVDLADAGVIRACHAVHVAAHAVDDPEGDPPFSLALFSAHLAHGWSCDPTEAWCVPGDSLGAAGHGKAVAAFCRILLPDLENRERAFVTVTVHPVFRRRGLGRALLRHAARRAEADGRSALDGNVAQGSAGEAFARGLGATPGLVDARRFLDLRKVQASRFAELRAAAAEHAAGYSLTSWTGATPAEELGRVAGVFNAMNDAPREEGLFEDDIWDADRVRDRGDMQVRFAGNRGYSVAAVHDATGEMAALTQLFVDPADPDW
;
A
#
# COMPACT_ATOMS: atom_id res chain seq x y z
N MET A 1 24.32 -33.19 6.09
CA MET A 1 23.85 -32.05 5.24
C MET A 1 23.89 -30.83 6.14
N SER A 2 24.83 -29.92 5.91
CA SER A 2 24.98 -28.69 6.70
C SER A 2 23.72 -27.87 6.54
N SER A 3 23.01 -27.59 7.63
CA SER A 3 21.88 -26.63 7.66
C SER A 3 22.47 -25.24 7.43
N GLY A 4 22.58 -24.84 6.19
CA GLY A 4 22.92 -23.46 5.86
C GLY A 4 21.97 -22.54 6.64
N GLU A 5 22.53 -21.74 7.52
CA GLU A 5 21.77 -20.78 8.31
C GLU A 5 21.07 -19.80 7.37
N MET A 6 19.75 -19.74 7.45
CA MET A 6 18.93 -18.86 6.60
C MET A 6 19.35 -17.40 6.85
N ARG A 7 20.00 -16.80 5.87
CA ARG A 7 20.50 -15.43 5.95
C ARG A 7 19.37 -14.44 5.63
N ILE A 8 19.00 -13.62 6.60
CA ILE A 8 18.13 -12.46 6.39
C ILE A 8 19.02 -11.22 6.35
N GLN A 9 18.88 -10.40 5.33
CA GLN A 9 19.66 -9.18 5.18
C GLN A 9 18.76 -7.99 4.84
N ARG A 10 19.19 -6.79 5.24
CA ARG A 10 18.49 -5.54 4.88
C ARG A 10 18.59 -5.32 3.38
N VAL A 11 17.50 -4.88 2.77
CA VAL A 11 17.48 -4.48 1.36
C VAL A 11 18.18 -3.13 1.25
N ASP A 12 19.22 -3.08 0.42
CA ASP A 12 19.83 -1.80 0.04
C ASP A 12 18.95 -1.15 -1.04
N LEU A 13 18.26 -0.08 -0.67
CA LEU A 13 17.38 0.66 -1.59
C LEU A 13 18.13 1.40 -2.69
N ALA A 14 19.45 1.56 -2.58
CA ALA A 14 20.30 2.08 -3.66
C ALA A 14 20.69 0.99 -4.68
N ASP A 15 20.58 -0.30 -4.33
CA ASP A 15 20.86 -1.42 -5.25
C ASP A 15 19.63 -1.78 -6.09
N ALA A 16 19.54 -1.17 -7.26
CA ALA A 16 18.45 -1.46 -8.22
C ALA A 16 18.37 -2.95 -8.62
N GLY A 17 19.45 -3.74 -8.47
CA GLY A 17 19.45 -5.17 -8.74
C GLY A 17 18.64 -5.93 -7.70
N VAL A 18 18.85 -5.62 -6.41
CA VAL A 18 18.09 -6.24 -5.31
C VAL A 18 16.63 -5.81 -5.35
N ILE A 19 16.33 -4.54 -5.65
CA ILE A 19 14.94 -4.07 -5.79
C ILE A 19 14.22 -4.85 -6.91
N ARG A 20 14.83 -4.97 -8.10
CA ARG A 20 14.27 -5.79 -9.19
C ARG A 20 14.07 -7.26 -8.80
N ALA A 21 14.99 -7.82 -8.01
CA ALA A 21 14.84 -9.20 -7.53
C ALA A 21 13.66 -9.33 -6.55
N CYS A 22 13.46 -8.39 -5.64
CA CYS A 22 12.29 -8.34 -4.76
C CYS A 22 10.99 -8.15 -5.57
N HIS A 23 11.00 -7.27 -6.57
CA HIS A 23 9.87 -7.07 -7.47
C HIS A 23 9.51 -8.36 -8.24
N ALA A 24 10.51 -9.11 -8.73
CA ALA A 24 10.25 -10.39 -9.39
C ALA A 24 9.56 -11.40 -8.44
N VAL A 25 9.91 -11.40 -7.15
CA VAL A 25 9.20 -12.20 -6.13
C VAL A 25 7.76 -11.72 -5.95
N HIS A 26 7.54 -10.39 -5.92
CA HIS A 26 6.21 -9.81 -5.82
C HIS A 26 5.33 -10.26 -7.01
N VAL A 27 5.81 -10.08 -8.24
CA VAL A 27 5.09 -10.49 -9.47
C VAL A 27 4.80 -11.99 -9.47
N ALA A 28 5.78 -12.83 -9.15
CA ALA A 28 5.59 -14.28 -9.12
C ALA A 28 4.60 -14.72 -8.04
N ALA A 29 4.60 -14.09 -6.88
CA ALA A 29 3.66 -14.38 -5.80
C ALA A 29 2.24 -13.93 -6.19
N HIS A 30 2.12 -12.72 -6.74
CA HIS A 30 0.85 -12.15 -7.19
C HIS A 30 0.15 -13.05 -8.23
N ALA A 31 0.89 -13.53 -9.22
CA ALA A 31 0.36 -14.41 -10.27
C ALA A 31 -0.26 -15.72 -9.73
N VAL A 32 0.11 -16.14 -8.51
CA VAL A 32 -0.43 -17.33 -7.85
C VAL A 32 -1.51 -17.01 -6.84
N ASP A 33 -1.35 -15.88 -6.12
CA ASP A 33 -2.21 -15.56 -4.97
C ASP A 33 -3.44 -14.74 -5.37
N ASP A 34 -3.36 -13.97 -6.46
CA ASP A 34 -4.45 -13.10 -6.93
C ASP A 34 -4.45 -12.98 -8.49
N PRO A 35 -4.63 -14.09 -9.20
CA PRO A 35 -4.48 -14.13 -10.68
C PRO A 35 -5.58 -13.37 -11.44
N GLU A 36 -6.71 -13.09 -10.79
CA GLU A 36 -7.87 -12.39 -11.38
C GLU A 36 -8.08 -10.99 -10.78
N GLY A 37 -7.21 -10.59 -9.86
CA GLY A 37 -7.27 -9.29 -9.19
C GLY A 37 -6.57 -8.17 -9.95
N ASP A 38 -6.12 -7.15 -9.19
CA ASP A 38 -5.31 -6.06 -9.74
C ASP A 38 -4.03 -6.58 -10.40
N PRO A 39 -3.44 -5.90 -11.37
CA PRO A 39 -2.09 -6.24 -11.82
C PRO A 39 -1.09 -6.07 -10.67
N PRO A 40 0.02 -6.81 -10.69
CA PRO A 40 1.10 -6.56 -9.74
C PRO A 40 1.63 -5.13 -9.92
N PHE A 41 2.07 -4.51 -8.84
CA PHE A 41 2.65 -3.18 -8.94
C PHE A 41 3.76 -3.12 -10.00
N SER A 42 3.79 -2.04 -10.78
CA SER A 42 4.94 -1.73 -11.62
C SER A 42 6.22 -1.64 -10.77
N LEU A 43 7.38 -1.77 -11.40
CA LEU A 43 8.66 -1.63 -10.68
C LEU A 43 8.78 -0.27 -9.99
N ALA A 44 8.26 0.79 -10.60
CA ALA A 44 8.30 2.15 -10.03
C ALA A 44 7.44 2.24 -8.77
N LEU A 45 6.18 1.81 -8.84
CA LEU A 45 5.26 1.80 -7.71
C LEU A 45 5.76 0.86 -6.61
N PHE A 46 6.25 -0.33 -6.95
CA PHE A 46 6.84 -1.27 -6.00
C PHE A 46 8.04 -0.66 -5.27
N SER A 47 8.94 0.02 -5.99
CA SER A 47 10.12 0.66 -5.40
C SER A 47 9.73 1.78 -4.44
N ALA A 48 8.75 2.61 -4.83
CA ALA A 48 8.22 3.67 -3.98
C ALA A 48 7.58 3.10 -2.70
N HIS A 49 6.78 2.04 -2.84
CA HIS A 49 6.18 1.36 -1.69
C HIS A 49 7.21 0.71 -0.77
N LEU A 50 8.28 0.14 -1.34
CA LEU A 50 9.33 -0.49 -0.56
C LEU A 50 10.11 0.54 0.27
N ALA A 51 10.26 1.76 -0.27
CA ALA A 51 11.01 2.85 0.36
C ALA A 51 10.16 3.70 1.31
N HIS A 52 8.91 3.97 0.98
CA HIS A 52 8.09 4.99 1.64
C HIS A 52 6.78 4.45 2.24
N GLY A 53 6.38 3.21 1.95
CA GLY A 53 5.03 2.73 2.31
C GLY A 53 3.93 3.50 1.57
N TRP A 54 2.71 3.48 2.08
CA TRP A 54 1.59 4.27 1.56
C TRP A 54 1.55 5.68 2.13
N SER A 55 1.88 5.83 3.40
CA SER A 55 1.73 7.07 4.18
C SER A 55 3.05 7.79 4.41
N CYS A 56 4.13 7.40 3.70
CA CYS A 56 5.48 7.89 3.92
C CYS A 56 5.99 7.73 5.36
N ASP A 57 5.48 6.74 6.08
CA ASP A 57 5.99 6.35 7.38
C ASP A 57 7.37 5.69 7.27
N PRO A 58 8.18 5.73 8.32
CA PRO A 58 9.45 5.01 8.39
C PRO A 58 9.29 3.54 8.00
N THR A 59 10.11 3.08 7.07
CA THR A 59 9.97 1.76 6.47
C THR A 59 11.32 1.04 6.43
N GLU A 60 11.31 -0.26 6.73
CA GLU A 60 12.46 -1.14 6.56
C GLU A 60 12.09 -2.29 5.60
N ALA A 61 13.03 -2.68 4.75
CA ALA A 61 12.86 -3.84 3.88
C ALA A 61 14.00 -4.85 4.13
N TRP A 62 13.63 -6.14 4.19
CA TRP A 62 14.53 -7.24 4.46
C TRP A 62 14.28 -8.39 3.49
N CYS A 63 15.32 -9.09 3.06
CA CYS A 63 15.18 -10.20 2.11
C CYS A 63 16.01 -11.43 2.51
N VAL A 64 15.62 -12.56 1.94
CA VAL A 64 16.37 -13.82 1.96
C VAL A 64 16.93 -14.02 0.57
N PRO A 65 18.26 -13.94 0.37
CA PRO A 65 18.90 -14.24 -0.90
C PRO A 65 18.67 -15.68 -1.33
N GLY A 66 18.46 -15.88 -2.63
CA GLY A 66 18.21 -17.21 -3.19
C GLY A 66 19.43 -18.16 -3.14
N ASP A 67 20.62 -17.60 -3.16
CA ASP A 67 21.89 -18.36 -3.05
C ASP A 67 22.03 -19.06 -1.69
N SER A 68 21.49 -18.46 -0.62
CA SER A 68 21.45 -19.07 0.71
C SER A 68 20.60 -20.36 0.79
N LEU A 69 19.83 -20.65 -0.26
CA LEU A 69 18.97 -21.85 -0.37
C LEU A 69 19.45 -22.85 -1.41
N GLY A 70 20.69 -22.70 -1.90
CA GLY A 70 21.28 -23.60 -2.89
C GLY A 70 20.76 -23.39 -4.32
N ALA A 71 20.09 -22.30 -4.60
CA ALA A 71 19.67 -21.87 -5.94
C ALA A 71 20.88 -21.27 -6.70
N ALA A 72 21.90 -22.08 -6.95
CA ALA A 72 23.07 -21.67 -7.72
C ALA A 72 22.67 -21.34 -9.16
N GLY A 73 22.99 -20.15 -9.62
CA GLY A 73 22.91 -19.80 -11.05
C GLY A 73 22.04 -18.60 -11.43
N HIS A 74 21.37 -17.92 -10.51
CA HIS A 74 20.43 -16.83 -10.83
C HIS A 74 20.85 -15.43 -10.34
N GLY A 75 22.14 -15.14 -10.29
CA GLY A 75 22.64 -13.80 -9.95
C GLY A 75 22.16 -13.34 -8.55
N LYS A 76 21.67 -12.11 -8.44
CA LYS A 76 21.11 -11.53 -7.19
C LYS A 76 19.67 -11.98 -6.92
N ALA A 77 19.33 -13.27 -7.12
CA ALA A 77 17.98 -13.78 -6.89
C ALA A 77 17.57 -13.62 -5.41
N VAL A 78 16.31 -13.26 -5.16
CA VAL A 78 15.69 -13.19 -3.84
C VAL A 78 14.65 -14.30 -3.74
N ALA A 79 14.62 -15.04 -2.64
CA ALA A 79 13.65 -16.11 -2.39
C ALA A 79 12.39 -15.61 -1.66
N ALA A 80 12.57 -14.61 -0.82
CA ALA A 80 11.50 -13.99 -0.05
C ALA A 80 11.93 -12.61 0.44
N PHE A 81 10.97 -11.72 0.68
CA PHE A 81 11.25 -10.44 1.34
C PHE A 81 10.14 -10.08 2.31
N CYS A 82 10.43 -9.16 3.22
CA CYS A 82 9.42 -8.48 4.01
C CYS A 82 9.68 -6.98 4.05
N ARG A 83 8.59 -6.24 4.22
CA ARG A 83 8.60 -4.81 4.53
C ARG A 83 7.99 -4.64 5.92
N ILE A 84 8.58 -3.76 6.71
CA ILE A 84 8.11 -3.38 8.04
C ILE A 84 7.88 -1.87 7.99
N LEU A 85 6.65 -1.43 8.15
CA LEU A 85 6.28 -0.04 8.27
C LEU A 85 6.09 0.26 9.76
N LEU A 86 6.69 1.34 10.21
CA LEU A 86 6.77 1.74 11.63
C LEU A 86 6.14 3.13 11.76
N PRO A 87 4.81 3.25 11.93
CA PRO A 87 4.16 4.55 12.06
C PRO A 87 4.82 5.40 13.13
N ASP A 88 5.05 6.69 12.85
CA ASP A 88 5.76 7.61 13.74
C ASP A 88 4.89 8.75 14.27
N LEU A 89 3.67 8.88 13.78
CA LEU A 89 2.67 9.85 14.24
C LEU A 89 1.62 9.15 15.11
N GLU A 90 0.65 8.50 14.53
CA GLU A 90 -0.38 7.72 15.23
C GLU A 90 -0.05 6.21 15.18
N ASN A 91 -0.78 5.39 15.93
CA ASN A 91 -0.63 3.92 15.97
C ASN A 91 0.82 3.47 16.25
N ARG A 92 1.52 4.22 17.09
CA ARG A 92 2.95 4.02 17.37
C ARG A 92 3.26 2.72 18.12
N GLU A 93 2.28 2.07 18.71
CA GLU A 93 2.41 0.73 19.32
C GLU A 93 2.40 -0.40 18.29
N ARG A 94 2.12 -0.10 17.02
CA ARG A 94 1.94 -1.07 15.93
C ARG A 94 3.09 -1.05 14.93
N ALA A 95 3.31 -2.18 14.27
CA ALA A 95 4.12 -2.25 13.06
C ALA A 95 3.32 -3.00 11.99
N PHE A 96 3.29 -2.48 10.76
CA PHE A 96 2.63 -3.15 9.64
C PHE A 96 3.64 -3.96 8.84
N VAL A 97 3.38 -5.24 8.66
CA VAL A 97 4.32 -6.18 8.06
C VAL A 97 3.72 -6.82 6.81
N THR A 98 4.43 -6.69 5.70
CA THR A 98 4.15 -7.44 4.47
C THR A 98 5.25 -8.49 4.30
N VAL A 99 4.87 -9.78 4.17
CA VAL A 99 5.80 -10.87 3.90
C VAL A 99 5.43 -11.53 2.57
N THR A 100 6.37 -11.57 1.65
CA THR A 100 6.19 -12.21 0.34
C THR A 100 7.24 -13.29 0.12
N VAL A 101 6.78 -14.49 -0.20
CA VAL A 101 7.63 -15.65 -0.50
C VAL A 101 7.38 -16.09 -1.92
N HIS A 102 8.44 -16.17 -2.72
CA HIS A 102 8.36 -16.68 -4.09
C HIS A 102 7.73 -18.09 -4.09
N PRO A 103 6.75 -18.40 -4.94
CA PRO A 103 5.98 -19.65 -4.89
C PRO A 103 6.83 -20.92 -4.81
N VAL A 104 7.91 -21.00 -5.59
CA VAL A 104 8.79 -22.19 -5.61
C VAL A 104 9.60 -22.39 -4.31
N PHE A 105 9.70 -21.38 -3.46
CA PHE A 105 10.39 -21.45 -2.18
C PHE A 105 9.45 -21.54 -0.97
N ARG A 106 8.13 -21.59 -1.19
CA ARG A 106 7.14 -21.75 -0.10
C ARG A 106 7.31 -23.08 0.62
N ARG A 107 6.73 -23.18 1.82
CA ARG A 107 6.76 -24.37 2.71
C ARG A 107 8.15 -24.76 3.21
N ARG A 108 9.13 -23.85 3.12
CA ARG A 108 10.52 -24.04 3.62
C ARG A 108 10.82 -23.21 4.87
N GLY A 109 9.80 -22.64 5.52
CA GLY A 109 9.95 -21.83 6.74
C GLY A 109 10.31 -20.37 6.53
N LEU A 110 10.50 -19.88 5.28
CA LEU A 110 10.94 -18.52 4.97
C LEU A 110 10.00 -17.45 5.53
N GLY A 111 8.68 -17.58 5.30
CA GLY A 111 7.70 -16.65 5.81
C GLY A 111 7.72 -16.54 7.33
N ARG A 112 7.85 -17.69 8.04
CA ARG A 112 7.95 -17.69 9.50
C ARG A 112 9.26 -17.04 9.99
N ALA A 113 10.36 -17.24 9.29
CA ALA A 113 11.64 -16.63 9.64
C ALA A 113 11.61 -15.11 9.46
N LEU A 114 11.07 -14.62 8.33
CA LEU A 114 10.90 -13.19 8.06
C LEU A 114 9.95 -12.53 9.07
N LEU A 115 8.82 -13.18 9.39
CA LEU A 115 7.88 -12.61 10.37
C LEU A 115 8.49 -12.55 11.78
N ARG A 116 9.25 -13.59 12.20
CA ARG A 116 9.99 -13.54 13.47
C ARG A 116 11.05 -12.45 13.48
N HIS A 117 11.70 -12.22 12.34
CA HIS A 117 12.65 -11.11 12.19
C HIS A 117 11.93 -9.77 12.33
N ALA A 118 10.81 -9.59 11.64
CA ALA A 118 9.99 -8.39 11.72
C ALA A 118 9.49 -8.14 13.16
N ALA A 119 9.04 -9.19 13.86
CA ALA A 119 8.61 -9.08 15.26
C ALA A 119 9.72 -8.56 16.16
N ARG A 120 10.94 -9.12 16.06
CA ARG A 120 12.08 -8.63 16.84
C ARG A 120 12.47 -7.19 16.50
N ARG A 121 12.34 -6.80 15.21
CA ARG A 121 12.60 -5.41 14.80
C ARG A 121 11.56 -4.45 15.37
N ALA A 122 10.29 -4.82 15.32
CA ALA A 122 9.20 -4.06 15.89
C ALA A 122 9.34 -3.92 17.42
N GLU A 123 9.62 -5.01 18.11
CA GLU A 123 9.88 -5.04 19.56
C GLU A 123 11.06 -4.15 19.95
N ALA A 124 12.18 -4.21 19.20
CA ALA A 124 13.35 -3.36 19.41
C ALA A 124 13.06 -1.87 19.18
N ASP A 125 12.01 -1.53 18.41
CA ASP A 125 11.49 -0.17 18.18
C ASP A 125 10.37 0.20 19.17
N GLY A 126 10.11 -0.64 20.17
CA GLY A 126 9.10 -0.41 21.20
C GLY A 126 7.66 -0.72 20.78
N ARG A 127 7.46 -1.45 19.66
CA ARG A 127 6.12 -1.83 19.19
C ARG A 127 5.65 -3.09 19.91
N SER A 128 4.37 -3.15 20.22
CA SER A 128 3.74 -4.29 20.91
C SER A 128 2.78 -5.09 20.03
N ALA A 129 2.43 -4.59 18.85
CA ALA A 129 1.51 -5.25 17.92
C ALA A 129 2.09 -5.34 16.50
N LEU A 130 1.75 -6.43 15.79
CA LEU A 130 2.03 -6.61 14.38
C LEU A 130 0.71 -6.74 13.63
N ASP A 131 0.56 -5.95 12.59
CA ASP A 131 -0.57 -6.01 11.68
C ASP A 131 -0.10 -6.40 10.27
N GLY A 132 -0.99 -6.96 9.48
CA GLY A 132 -0.72 -7.29 8.09
C GLY A 132 -2.00 -7.54 7.32
N ASN A 133 -1.95 -7.32 6.02
CA ASN A 133 -3.09 -7.55 5.14
C ASN A 133 -2.92 -8.87 4.37
N VAL A 134 -3.99 -9.62 4.26
CA VAL A 134 -4.04 -10.87 3.50
C VAL A 134 -5.37 -10.95 2.74
N ALA A 135 -5.34 -11.52 1.54
CA ALA A 135 -6.57 -11.81 0.82
C ALA A 135 -7.33 -12.95 1.51
N GLN A 136 -8.63 -12.80 1.66
CA GLN A 136 -9.49 -13.83 2.24
C GLN A 136 -9.44 -15.11 1.40
N GLY A 137 -9.36 -16.27 2.02
CA GLY A 137 -9.24 -17.57 1.38
C GLY A 137 -7.83 -17.89 0.84
N SER A 138 -6.87 -16.98 0.96
CA SER A 138 -5.50 -17.16 0.44
C SER A 138 -4.61 -18.02 1.33
N ALA A 139 -3.46 -18.44 0.77
CA ALA A 139 -2.40 -19.07 1.55
C ALA A 139 -1.83 -18.13 2.64
N GLY A 140 -1.90 -16.82 2.43
CA GLY A 140 -1.53 -15.79 3.40
C GLY A 140 -2.45 -15.80 4.62
N GLU A 141 -3.77 -15.91 4.43
CA GLU A 141 -4.72 -16.03 5.54
C GLU A 141 -4.49 -17.30 6.34
N ALA A 142 -4.31 -18.45 5.66
CA ALA A 142 -4.01 -19.71 6.34
C ALA A 142 -2.70 -19.64 7.13
N PHE A 143 -1.70 -18.94 6.62
CA PHE A 143 -0.43 -18.70 7.30
C PHE A 143 -0.62 -17.83 8.54
N ALA A 144 -1.33 -16.71 8.44
CA ALA A 144 -1.60 -15.79 9.55
C ALA A 144 -2.40 -16.49 10.68
N ARG A 145 -3.48 -17.19 10.33
CA ARG A 145 -4.27 -18.00 11.29
C ARG A 145 -3.43 -19.08 11.96
N GLY A 146 -2.56 -19.75 11.22
CA GLY A 146 -1.63 -20.77 11.75
C GLY A 146 -0.56 -20.23 12.71
N LEU A 147 -0.46 -18.91 12.83
CA LEU A 147 0.40 -18.22 13.79
C LEU A 147 -0.38 -17.57 14.94
N GLY A 148 -1.70 -17.74 14.96
CA GLY A 148 -2.55 -17.19 16.01
C GLY A 148 -2.99 -15.74 15.75
N ALA A 149 -2.82 -15.23 14.53
CA ALA A 149 -3.33 -13.90 14.20
C ALA A 149 -4.87 -13.90 14.22
N THR A 150 -5.44 -12.81 14.74
CA THR A 150 -6.88 -12.57 14.77
C THR A 150 -7.25 -11.64 13.62
N PRO A 151 -8.42 -11.86 12.96
CA PRO A 151 -8.93 -10.90 11.99
C PRO A 151 -9.23 -9.55 12.65
N GLY A 152 -8.86 -8.47 11.98
CA GLY A 152 -9.29 -7.11 12.28
C GLY A 152 -10.32 -6.64 11.25
N LEU A 153 -10.04 -5.51 10.62
CA LEU A 153 -10.88 -4.94 9.58
C LEU A 153 -10.93 -5.81 8.32
N VAL A 154 -12.11 -5.87 7.70
CA VAL A 154 -12.30 -6.52 6.38
C VAL A 154 -12.60 -5.44 5.35
N ASP A 155 -11.66 -5.27 4.41
CA ASP A 155 -11.80 -4.36 3.28
C ASP A 155 -12.36 -5.09 2.06
N ALA A 156 -13.32 -4.48 1.40
CA ALA A 156 -13.85 -4.98 0.14
C ALA A 156 -13.28 -4.17 -1.04
N ARG A 157 -12.39 -4.78 -1.82
CA ARG A 157 -11.94 -4.20 -3.07
C ARG A 157 -13.04 -4.20 -4.12
N ARG A 158 -13.06 -3.17 -4.95
CA ARG A 158 -14.00 -3.03 -6.05
C ARG A 158 -13.25 -2.70 -7.33
N PHE A 159 -13.60 -3.38 -8.40
CA PHE A 159 -13.02 -3.21 -9.73
C PHE A 159 -14.09 -2.74 -10.69
N LEU A 160 -13.73 -1.82 -11.56
CA LEU A 160 -14.58 -1.37 -12.66
C LEU A 160 -13.80 -1.51 -13.96
N ASP A 161 -14.17 -2.52 -14.78
CA ASP A 161 -13.63 -2.63 -16.13
C ASP A 161 -14.24 -1.55 -17.01
N LEU A 162 -13.49 -0.48 -17.26
CA LEU A 162 -13.94 0.68 -18.04
C LEU A 162 -14.31 0.30 -19.48
N ARG A 163 -13.76 -0.78 -20.04
CA ARG A 163 -14.12 -1.27 -21.39
C ARG A 163 -15.55 -1.81 -21.46
N LYS A 164 -16.13 -2.17 -20.30
CA LYS A 164 -17.51 -2.66 -20.18
C LYS A 164 -18.51 -1.54 -19.86
N VAL A 165 -18.03 -0.33 -19.57
CA VAL A 165 -18.88 0.80 -19.21
C VAL A 165 -19.12 1.66 -20.45
N GLN A 166 -20.40 1.90 -20.78
CA GLN A 166 -20.74 2.82 -21.85
C GLN A 166 -20.46 4.27 -21.42
N ALA A 167 -19.85 5.05 -22.30
CA ALA A 167 -19.50 6.44 -22.04
C ALA A 167 -20.74 7.30 -21.65
N SER A 168 -21.93 6.98 -22.20
CA SER A 168 -23.20 7.60 -21.84
C SER A 168 -23.52 7.50 -20.35
N ARG A 169 -23.10 6.41 -19.70
CA ARG A 169 -23.36 6.22 -18.27
C ARG A 169 -22.70 7.30 -17.41
N PHE A 170 -21.50 7.72 -17.76
CA PHE A 170 -20.83 8.83 -17.06
C PHE A 170 -21.54 10.16 -17.28
N ALA A 171 -22.04 10.41 -18.48
CA ALA A 171 -22.83 11.60 -18.77
C ALA A 171 -24.16 11.63 -18.00
N GLU A 172 -24.86 10.49 -17.90
CA GLU A 172 -26.08 10.33 -17.11
C GLU A 172 -25.82 10.59 -15.61
N LEU A 173 -24.77 9.97 -15.06
CA LEU A 173 -24.40 10.17 -13.64
C LEU A 173 -24.04 11.63 -13.35
N ARG A 174 -23.33 12.30 -14.29
CA ARG A 174 -23.00 13.71 -14.15
C ARG A 174 -24.24 14.61 -14.20
N ALA A 175 -25.19 14.31 -15.09
CA ALA A 175 -26.43 15.04 -15.17
C ALA A 175 -27.29 14.88 -13.90
N ALA A 176 -27.43 13.63 -13.42
CA ALA A 176 -28.14 13.34 -12.17
C ALA A 176 -27.49 14.02 -10.95
N ALA A 177 -26.14 14.00 -10.87
CA ALA A 177 -25.44 14.69 -9.79
C ALA A 177 -25.69 16.20 -9.78
N ALA A 178 -25.78 16.83 -10.94
CA ALA A 178 -26.03 18.26 -11.05
C ALA A 178 -27.40 18.70 -10.45
N GLU A 179 -28.38 17.82 -10.47
CA GLU A 179 -29.72 18.10 -9.88
C GLU A 179 -29.68 18.20 -8.34
N HIS A 180 -28.67 17.56 -7.70
CA HIS A 180 -28.51 17.46 -6.25
C HIS A 180 -27.31 18.26 -5.71
N ALA A 181 -26.56 18.94 -6.59
CA ALA A 181 -25.31 19.62 -6.23
C ALA A 181 -25.50 21.15 -6.01
N ALA A 182 -26.74 21.61 -5.79
CA ALA A 182 -26.98 23.03 -5.52
C ALA A 182 -26.20 23.50 -4.28
N GLY A 183 -25.44 24.60 -4.40
CA GLY A 183 -24.58 25.13 -3.35
C GLY A 183 -23.16 24.49 -3.29
N TYR A 184 -22.81 23.68 -4.29
CA TYR A 184 -21.47 23.12 -4.43
C TYR A 184 -20.90 23.39 -5.81
N SER A 185 -19.61 23.74 -5.84
CA SER A 185 -18.81 23.85 -7.05
C SER A 185 -17.71 22.78 -7.08
N LEU A 186 -17.24 22.44 -8.28
CA LEU A 186 -16.15 21.49 -8.46
C LEU A 186 -14.84 22.22 -8.73
N THR A 187 -13.79 21.83 -8.03
CA THR A 187 -12.40 22.16 -8.37
C THR A 187 -11.65 20.90 -8.76
N SER A 188 -10.63 21.03 -9.61
CA SER A 188 -9.84 19.89 -10.05
C SER A 188 -8.39 20.27 -10.31
N TRP A 189 -7.50 19.31 -10.09
CA TRP A 189 -6.08 19.46 -10.41
C TRP A 189 -5.47 18.14 -10.88
N THR A 190 -4.31 18.25 -11.49
CA THR A 190 -3.49 17.09 -11.90
C THR A 190 -2.14 17.14 -11.19
N GLY A 191 -1.60 15.96 -10.90
CA GLY A 191 -0.34 15.86 -10.13
C GLY A 191 -0.58 15.92 -8.63
N ALA A 192 0.39 16.46 -7.91
CA ALA A 192 0.31 16.62 -6.46
C ALA A 192 -0.69 17.74 -6.07
N THR A 193 -1.16 17.67 -4.84
CA THR A 193 -2.10 18.66 -4.28
C THR A 193 -1.48 20.06 -4.29
N PRO A 194 -2.15 21.07 -4.91
CA PRO A 194 -1.66 22.45 -4.93
C PRO A 194 -1.57 23.04 -3.52
N ALA A 195 -0.64 24.00 -3.34
CA ALA A 195 -0.39 24.60 -2.02
C ALA A 195 -1.64 25.23 -1.39
N GLU A 196 -2.49 25.86 -2.21
CA GLU A 196 -3.74 26.49 -1.80
C GLU A 196 -4.83 25.50 -1.37
N GLU A 197 -4.72 24.22 -1.77
CA GLU A 197 -5.68 23.17 -1.45
C GLU A 197 -5.27 22.32 -0.24
N LEU A 198 -4.01 22.38 0.19
CA LEU A 198 -3.48 21.49 1.23
C LEU A 198 -4.31 21.48 2.51
N GLY A 199 -4.71 22.65 3.01
CA GLY A 199 -5.51 22.75 4.23
C GLY A 199 -6.93 22.20 4.07
N ARG A 200 -7.54 22.38 2.89
CA ARG A 200 -8.87 21.83 2.58
C ARG A 200 -8.83 20.31 2.43
N VAL A 201 -7.79 19.79 1.77
CA VAL A 201 -7.56 18.34 1.65
C VAL A 201 -7.33 17.71 3.02
N ALA A 202 -6.55 18.35 3.90
CA ALA A 202 -6.38 17.90 5.28
C ALA A 202 -7.72 17.77 6.03
N GLY A 203 -8.63 18.74 5.84
CA GLY A 203 -9.99 18.67 6.40
C GLY A 203 -10.77 17.44 5.93
N VAL A 204 -10.72 17.12 4.64
CA VAL A 204 -11.38 15.90 4.09
C VAL A 204 -10.74 14.63 4.64
N PHE A 205 -9.41 14.57 4.75
CA PHE A 205 -8.73 13.40 5.32
C PHE A 205 -9.09 13.21 6.81
N ASN A 206 -9.18 14.29 7.59
CA ASN A 206 -9.63 14.20 8.98
C ASN A 206 -11.10 13.73 9.09
N ALA A 207 -11.96 14.10 8.16
CA ALA A 207 -13.35 13.64 8.14
C ALA A 207 -13.47 12.12 7.92
N MET A 208 -12.45 11.45 7.38
CA MET A 208 -12.43 9.99 7.27
C MET A 208 -12.34 9.28 8.62
N ASN A 209 -11.98 9.98 9.69
CA ASN A 209 -12.03 9.43 11.04
C ASN A 209 -13.46 9.09 11.50
N ASP A 210 -14.47 9.74 10.90
CA ASP A 210 -15.89 9.44 11.15
C ASP A 210 -16.39 8.20 10.38
N ALA A 211 -15.54 7.58 9.51
CA ALA A 211 -15.93 6.40 8.77
C ALA A 211 -16.21 5.22 9.72
N PRO A 212 -17.22 4.38 9.42
CA PRO A 212 -17.52 3.21 10.23
C PRO A 212 -16.30 2.27 10.34
N ARG A 213 -15.78 2.10 11.53
CA ARG A 213 -14.67 1.19 11.85
C ARG A 213 -14.89 0.58 13.22
N GLU A 214 -14.20 -0.52 13.50
CA GLU A 214 -14.22 -1.12 14.83
C GLU A 214 -13.57 -0.17 15.84
N GLU A 215 -14.31 0.14 16.92
CA GLU A 215 -13.86 1.07 17.95
C GLU A 215 -12.55 0.59 18.59
N GLY A 216 -11.56 1.47 18.68
CA GLY A 216 -10.26 1.19 19.30
C GLY A 216 -9.30 0.35 18.47
N LEU A 217 -9.64 0.02 17.21
CA LEU A 217 -8.72 -0.74 16.35
C LEU A 217 -7.50 0.11 15.94
N PHE A 218 -7.72 1.36 15.56
CA PHE A 218 -6.69 2.33 15.19
C PHE A 218 -6.98 3.71 15.80
N GLU A 219 -5.95 4.48 16.06
CA GLU A 219 -6.06 5.89 16.41
C GLU A 219 -6.58 6.71 15.24
N ASP A 220 -7.13 7.88 15.52
CA ASP A 220 -7.53 8.85 14.51
C ASP A 220 -6.30 9.47 13.85
N ASP A 221 -6.29 9.51 12.51
CA ASP A 221 -5.26 10.24 11.77
C ASP A 221 -5.48 11.75 11.92
N ILE A 222 -4.42 12.48 12.24
CA ILE A 222 -4.46 13.95 12.34
C ILE A 222 -3.70 14.55 11.16
N TRP A 223 -4.44 15.09 10.21
CA TRP A 223 -3.88 15.72 9.02
C TRP A 223 -3.90 17.23 9.13
N ASP A 224 -2.78 17.85 8.75
CA ASP A 224 -2.65 19.28 8.48
C ASP A 224 -2.07 19.52 7.09
N ALA A 225 -1.92 20.77 6.68
CA ALA A 225 -1.40 21.14 5.36
C ALA A 225 0.03 20.62 5.14
N ASP A 226 0.86 20.64 6.18
CA ASP A 226 2.24 20.17 6.09
C ASP A 226 2.30 18.66 5.88
N ARG A 227 1.47 17.90 6.61
CA ARG A 227 1.38 16.45 6.44
C ARG A 227 0.85 16.07 5.05
N VAL A 228 -0.16 16.77 4.52
CA VAL A 228 -0.64 16.55 3.14
C VAL A 228 0.48 16.78 2.15
N ARG A 229 1.24 17.89 2.28
CA ARG A 229 2.38 18.19 1.42
C ARG A 229 3.47 17.14 1.50
N ASP A 230 3.82 16.69 2.71
CA ASP A 230 5.01 15.86 2.94
C ASP A 230 4.73 14.37 2.80
N ARG A 231 3.53 13.91 3.12
CA ARG A 231 3.13 12.49 3.14
C ARG A 231 1.99 12.13 2.20
N GLY A 232 1.21 13.10 1.73
CA GLY A 232 0.21 12.89 0.71
C GLY A 232 0.82 12.63 -0.67
N ASP A 233 -0.02 12.19 -1.60
CA ASP A 233 0.32 12.02 -3.03
C ASP A 233 1.58 11.14 -3.29
N MET A 234 1.86 10.17 -2.41
CA MET A 234 3.04 9.30 -2.48
C MET A 234 3.23 8.69 -3.87
N GLN A 235 2.14 8.23 -4.50
CA GLN A 235 2.17 7.62 -5.83
C GLN A 235 2.62 8.61 -6.91
N VAL A 236 2.23 9.87 -6.80
CA VAL A 236 2.66 10.92 -7.73
C VAL A 236 4.12 11.30 -7.49
N ARG A 237 4.49 11.49 -6.23
CA ARG A 237 5.80 12.04 -5.84
C ARG A 237 6.95 11.06 -6.02
N PHE A 238 6.71 9.78 -5.71
CA PHE A 238 7.78 8.78 -5.64
C PHE A 238 7.63 7.64 -6.66
N ALA A 239 6.41 7.33 -7.10
CA ALA A 239 6.18 6.30 -8.11
C ALA A 239 6.08 6.86 -9.53
N GLY A 240 5.89 8.17 -9.67
CA GLY A 240 5.74 8.82 -10.98
C GLY A 240 4.36 8.61 -11.61
N ASN A 241 3.36 8.18 -10.84
CA ASN A 241 2.00 8.04 -11.31
C ASN A 241 1.41 9.41 -11.66
N ARG A 242 0.47 9.42 -12.62
CA ARG A 242 -0.32 10.61 -12.93
C ARG A 242 -1.51 10.68 -11.98
N GLY A 243 -1.56 11.72 -11.15
CA GLY A 243 -2.67 12.00 -10.27
C GLY A 243 -3.73 12.86 -10.97
N TYR A 244 -5.00 12.54 -10.76
CA TYR A 244 -6.15 13.34 -11.17
C TYR A 244 -7.07 13.46 -9.97
N SER A 245 -7.32 14.69 -9.54
CA SER A 245 -8.14 14.95 -8.36
C SER A 245 -9.31 15.86 -8.73
N VAL A 246 -10.47 15.55 -8.17
CA VAL A 246 -11.68 16.39 -8.25
C VAL A 246 -12.25 16.50 -6.85
N ALA A 247 -12.53 17.74 -6.43
CA ALA A 247 -13.12 18.03 -5.14
C ALA A 247 -14.42 18.82 -5.29
N ALA A 248 -15.37 18.56 -4.40
CA ALA A 248 -16.57 19.37 -4.24
C ALA A 248 -16.36 20.37 -3.11
N VAL A 249 -16.61 21.64 -3.41
CA VAL A 249 -16.44 22.76 -2.46
C VAL A 249 -17.80 23.37 -2.19
N HIS A 250 -18.14 23.57 -0.92
CA HIS A 250 -19.38 24.24 -0.53
C HIS A 250 -19.26 25.74 -0.80
N ASP A 251 -20.14 26.30 -1.64
CA ASP A 251 -20.02 27.65 -2.17
C ASP A 251 -20.08 28.76 -1.10
N ALA A 252 -20.86 28.54 -0.04
CA ALA A 252 -21.04 29.55 1.01
C ALA A 252 -19.90 29.56 2.04
N THR A 253 -19.25 28.41 2.31
CA THR A 253 -18.21 28.31 3.35
C THR A 253 -16.80 28.17 2.76
N GLY A 254 -16.67 27.74 1.50
CA GLY A 254 -15.40 27.41 0.88
C GLY A 254 -14.79 26.10 1.38
N GLU A 255 -15.51 25.34 2.21
CA GLU A 255 -15.04 24.04 2.73
C GLU A 255 -15.10 22.98 1.64
N MET A 256 -14.08 22.11 1.59
CA MET A 256 -14.06 20.94 0.74
C MET A 256 -14.89 19.83 1.39
N ALA A 257 -16.02 19.49 0.77
CA ALA A 257 -16.97 18.50 1.29
C ALA A 257 -16.69 17.08 0.81
N ALA A 258 -15.98 16.93 -0.32
CA ALA A 258 -15.62 15.63 -0.88
C ALA A 258 -14.39 15.76 -1.76
N LEU A 259 -13.63 14.66 -1.86
CA LEU A 259 -12.48 14.53 -2.73
C LEU A 259 -12.49 13.14 -3.36
N THR A 260 -12.20 13.07 -4.65
CA THR A 260 -11.86 11.82 -5.34
C THR A 260 -10.53 11.97 -6.05
N GLN A 261 -9.71 10.92 -5.97
CA GLN A 261 -8.39 10.88 -6.59
C GLN A 261 -8.24 9.61 -7.42
N LEU A 262 -7.70 9.75 -8.61
CA LEU A 262 -7.33 8.64 -9.48
C LEU A 262 -5.83 8.73 -9.75
N PHE A 263 -5.17 7.58 -9.66
CA PHE A 263 -3.75 7.47 -9.97
C PHE A 263 -3.58 6.49 -11.13
N VAL A 264 -2.93 6.94 -12.18
CA VAL A 264 -2.65 6.14 -13.37
C VAL A 264 -1.16 5.88 -13.44
N ASP A 265 -0.78 4.61 -13.45
CA ASP A 265 0.61 4.21 -13.66
C ASP A 265 0.96 4.35 -15.14
N PRO A 266 1.97 5.19 -15.51
CA PRO A 266 2.36 5.34 -16.92
C PRO A 266 2.94 4.07 -17.53
N ALA A 267 3.43 3.14 -16.71
CA ALA A 267 3.96 1.86 -17.17
C ALA A 267 2.87 0.82 -17.47
N ASP A 268 1.65 1.06 -16.96
CA ASP A 268 0.47 0.22 -17.20
C ASP A 268 -0.77 1.10 -17.42
N PRO A 269 -0.84 1.81 -18.57
CA PRO A 269 -1.89 2.79 -18.84
C PRO A 269 -3.26 2.18 -19.12
N ASP A 270 -3.33 0.87 -19.29
CA ASP A 270 -4.57 0.13 -19.58
C ASP A 270 -5.31 -0.31 -18.31
N TRP A 271 -4.76 0.04 -17.18
CA TRP A 271 -5.30 -0.26 -15.84
C TRP A 271 -5.65 0.98 -15.07
#